data_3ca0dbe1ddf9c1853558ae7dd06566e0
#
_entry.id   3ca0dbe1ddf9c1853558ae7dd06566e0
#
_cell.length_a   1.000
_cell.length_b   1.000
_cell.length_c   1.000
_cell.angle_alpha   90.00
_cell.angle_beta   90.00
_cell.angle_gamma   90.00
#
_symmetry.space_group_name_H-M   'P 1'
#
loop_
_entity.id
_entity.type
_entity.pdbx_description
1 polymer ?
#
loop_
_entity_poly.entity_id
_entity_poly.type
_entity_poly.pdbx_seq_one_letter_code
_entity_poly.pdbx_strand_id
1 'polypeptide(L)'
;MEKFNALILGTDSNSYSVARSFYEAFSKKAIVAGSAVLVPFVDSKIADINTKKNFSTDDDVFVKLLNKIGKKHKDEKLVFFVPTEEYMSMLLKNIDRLEFDFEIPYPNKEMGEKLIEKSNFYKLLDKNNIIYPKTQLINKDNLDDLEFDGDLFLKADDYSQFLDLDLKNKKKGYKIKSKQEAIDILKEIFEKGY
;
A
#
# COMPACT_ATOMS: atom_id res chain seq x y z
N MET A 1 -11.24 6.07 -29.88
CA MET A 1 -10.57 5.69 -28.61
C MET A 1 -11.65 5.34 -27.60
N GLU A 2 -11.51 4.23 -26.94
CA GLU A 2 -12.40 3.80 -25.85
C GLU A 2 -12.39 4.86 -24.74
N LYS A 3 -13.57 5.23 -24.21
CA LYS A 3 -13.65 6.21 -23.14
C LYS A 3 -13.16 5.58 -21.85
N PHE A 4 -12.07 6.05 -21.29
CA PHE A 4 -11.55 5.58 -20.01
C PHE A 4 -11.36 6.72 -19.01
N ASN A 5 -11.31 6.38 -17.71
CA ASN A 5 -10.97 7.32 -16.66
C ASN A 5 -10.13 6.63 -15.57
N ALA A 6 -9.32 7.41 -14.86
CA ALA A 6 -8.59 6.92 -13.71
C ALA A 6 -9.51 6.87 -12.49
N LEU A 7 -9.50 5.73 -11.78
CA LEU A 7 -10.07 5.56 -10.45
C LEU A 7 -8.93 5.39 -9.45
N ILE A 8 -8.67 6.42 -8.67
CA ILE A 8 -7.55 6.49 -7.74
C ILE A 8 -8.03 6.20 -6.32
N LEU A 9 -7.40 5.25 -5.64
CA LEU A 9 -7.70 4.94 -4.25
C LEU A 9 -6.77 5.70 -3.31
N GLY A 10 -7.36 6.47 -2.40
CA GLY A 10 -6.65 7.32 -1.45
C GLY A 10 -6.76 8.81 -1.78
N THR A 11 -6.49 9.63 -0.76
CA THR A 11 -6.55 11.10 -0.83
C THR A 11 -5.29 11.76 -0.27
N ASP A 12 -4.22 11.00 -0.16
CA ASP A 12 -2.91 11.46 0.29
C ASP A 12 -2.10 12.14 -0.84
N SER A 13 -0.86 12.51 -0.55
CA SER A 13 0.04 13.16 -1.51
C SER A 13 0.40 12.26 -2.70
N ASN A 14 0.49 10.93 -2.49
CA ASN A 14 0.79 9.99 -3.57
C ASN A 14 -0.38 9.92 -4.55
N SER A 15 -1.60 9.80 -4.01
CA SER A 15 -2.85 9.80 -4.80
C SER A 15 -3.02 11.12 -5.56
N TYR A 16 -2.68 12.26 -4.93
CA TYR A 16 -2.72 13.56 -5.59
C TYR A 16 -1.71 13.65 -6.75
N SER A 17 -0.51 13.12 -6.57
CA SER A 17 0.51 13.10 -7.64
C SER A 17 0.02 12.32 -8.86
N VAL A 18 -0.64 11.18 -8.65
CA VAL A 18 -1.25 10.39 -9.74
C VAL A 18 -2.38 11.18 -10.41
N ALA A 19 -3.27 11.79 -9.62
CA ALA A 19 -4.38 12.59 -10.16
C ALA A 19 -3.87 13.77 -11.00
N ARG A 20 -2.80 14.43 -10.54
CA ARG A 20 -2.15 15.53 -11.25
C ARG A 20 -1.54 15.06 -12.58
N SER A 21 -0.77 13.97 -12.56
CA SER A 21 -0.17 13.41 -13.77
C SER A 21 -1.24 13.00 -14.80
N PHE A 22 -2.34 12.41 -14.32
CA PHE A 22 -3.47 12.05 -15.18
C PHE A 22 -4.12 13.28 -15.80
N TYR A 23 -4.36 14.33 -15.00
CA TYR A 23 -4.95 15.58 -15.50
C TYR A 23 -4.03 16.29 -16.50
N GLU A 24 -2.74 16.34 -16.25
CA GLU A 24 -1.74 16.93 -17.16
C GLU A 24 -1.66 16.19 -18.50
N ALA A 25 -1.77 14.84 -18.46
CA ALA A 25 -1.69 14.01 -19.66
C ALA A 25 -2.98 14.04 -20.50
N PHE A 26 -4.16 14.06 -19.87
CA PHE A 26 -5.43 13.84 -20.54
C PHE A 26 -6.41 15.02 -20.46
N SER A 27 -6.07 16.10 -19.75
CA SER A 27 -6.96 17.24 -19.48
C SER A 27 -8.33 16.81 -18.92
N LYS A 28 -8.36 15.71 -18.17
CA LYS A 28 -9.56 15.07 -17.62
C LYS A 28 -9.40 14.89 -16.11
N LYS A 29 -10.47 15.16 -15.36
CA LYS A 29 -10.47 14.91 -13.92
C LYS A 29 -10.44 13.42 -13.63
N ALA A 30 -9.54 13.02 -12.73
CA ALA A 30 -9.56 11.68 -12.18
C ALA A 30 -10.72 11.51 -11.19
N ILE A 31 -11.24 10.29 -11.07
CA ILE A 31 -12.16 9.91 -10.00
C ILE A 31 -11.31 9.44 -8.83
N VAL A 32 -11.57 9.97 -7.63
CA VAL A 32 -10.81 9.64 -6.42
C VAL A 32 -11.75 9.07 -5.37
N ALA A 33 -11.38 7.96 -4.73
CA ALA A 33 -12.13 7.34 -3.64
C ALA A 33 -11.25 7.23 -2.38
N GLY A 34 -11.79 7.59 -1.19
CA GLY A 34 -11.04 7.53 0.05
C GLY A 34 -11.91 7.63 1.31
N SER A 35 -11.28 7.54 2.49
CA SER A 35 -11.99 7.65 3.78
C SER A 35 -12.41 9.08 4.12
N ALA A 36 -11.61 10.07 3.74
CA ALA A 36 -11.85 11.49 3.97
C ALA A 36 -11.15 12.33 2.90
N VAL A 37 -11.43 13.62 2.82
CA VAL A 37 -10.66 14.56 1.98
C VAL A 37 -9.45 15.03 2.78
N LEU A 38 -8.25 14.63 2.38
CA LEU A 38 -7.01 15.09 3.00
C LEU A 38 -6.50 16.37 2.32
N VAL A 39 -5.57 17.07 2.99
CA VAL A 39 -5.05 18.38 2.60
C VAL A 39 -4.70 18.49 1.11
N PRO A 40 -4.02 17.53 0.44
CA PRO A 40 -3.68 17.66 -0.98
C PRO A 40 -4.88 17.81 -1.91
N PHE A 41 -6.04 17.32 -1.50
CA PHE A 41 -7.27 17.34 -2.30
C PHE A 41 -8.28 18.41 -1.89
N VAL A 42 -8.00 19.19 -0.84
CA VAL A 42 -8.89 20.29 -0.44
C VAL A 42 -8.94 21.29 -1.60
N ASP A 43 -10.17 21.63 -2.02
CA ASP A 43 -10.45 22.56 -3.14
C ASP A 43 -9.83 22.17 -4.49
N SER A 44 -9.40 20.92 -4.66
CA SER A 44 -8.80 20.42 -5.90
C SER A 44 -9.77 20.50 -7.08
N LYS A 45 -9.28 21.04 -8.20
CA LYS A 45 -10.03 21.16 -9.47
C LYS A 45 -9.74 20.04 -10.45
N ILE A 46 -8.77 19.17 -10.15
CA ILE A 46 -8.29 18.11 -11.05
C ILE A 46 -8.88 16.73 -10.75
N ALA A 47 -9.73 16.62 -9.74
CA ALA A 47 -10.33 15.35 -9.33
C ALA A 47 -11.80 15.49 -8.93
N ASP A 48 -12.57 14.43 -9.18
CA ASP A 48 -13.91 14.22 -8.65
C ASP A 48 -13.81 13.30 -7.43
N ILE A 49 -13.96 13.87 -6.23
CA ILE A 49 -13.64 13.22 -4.98
C ILE A 49 -14.87 12.55 -4.38
N ASN A 50 -14.77 11.25 -4.07
CA ASN A 50 -15.80 10.42 -3.46
C ASN A 50 -15.25 9.86 -2.14
N THR A 51 -15.75 10.34 -1.00
CA THR A 51 -15.27 9.86 0.30
C THR A 51 -16.35 9.20 1.11
N LYS A 52 -15.97 8.19 1.88
CA LYS A 52 -16.82 7.54 2.87
C LYS A 52 -16.00 7.14 4.08
N LYS A 53 -16.40 7.57 5.28
CA LYS A 53 -15.74 7.16 6.54
C LYS A 53 -15.60 5.64 6.56
N ASN A 54 -14.47 5.14 7.06
CA ASN A 54 -14.09 3.73 7.12
C ASN A 54 -13.89 3.05 5.75
N PHE A 55 -13.74 3.79 4.66
CA PHE A 55 -13.51 3.22 3.34
C PHE A 55 -12.23 2.36 3.27
N SER A 56 -11.19 2.66 4.07
CA SER A 56 -9.94 1.89 4.13
C SER A 56 -9.94 0.74 5.14
N THR A 57 -10.99 0.61 5.97
CA THR A 57 -11.00 -0.34 7.10
C THR A 57 -12.24 -1.23 7.15
N ASP A 58 -13.27 -0.95 6.36
CA ASP A 58 -14.52 -1.71 6.32
C ASP A 58 -14.78 -2.19 4.89
N ASP A 59 -14.76 -3.51 4.71
CA ASP A 59 -14.93 -4.18 3.42
C ASP A 59 -16.25 -3.82 2.72
N ASP A 60 -17.35 -3.74 3.47
CA ASP A 60 -18.66 -3.43 2.90
C ASP A 60 -18.77 -1.97 2.46
N VAL A 61 -18.18 -1.06 3.23
CA VAL A 61 -18.09 0.36 2.84
C VAL A 61 -17.24 0.51 1.59
N PHE A 62 -16.12 -0.21 1.50
CA PHE A 62 -15.24 -0.22 0.36
C PHE A 62 -15.96 -0.67 -0.91
N VAL A 63 -16.54 -1.86 -0.88
CA VAL A 63 -17.26 -2.46 -2.01
C VAL A 63 -18.47 -1.60 -2.44
N LYS A 64 -19.29 -1.15 -1.49
CA LYS A 64 -20.46 -0.31 -1.78
C LYS A 64 -20.08 1.00 -2.48
N LEU A 65 -19.02 1.67 -2.03
CA LEU A 65 -18.57 2.92 -2.66
C LEU A 65 -18.05 2.66 -4.08
N LEU A 66 -17.22 1.64 -4.28
CA LEU A 66 -16.68 1.32 -5.60
C LEU A 66 -17.77 0.89 -6.58
N ASN A 67 -18.72 0.05 -6.17
CA ASN A 67 -19.85 -0.34 -7.01
C ASN A 67 -20.76 0.86 -7.35
N LYS A 68 -20.95 1.80 -6.41
CA LYS A 68 -21.65 3.07 -6.70
C LYS A 68 -20.92 3.91 -7.75
N ILE A 69 -19.59 4.00 -7.66
CA ILE A 69 -18.75 4.70 -8.65
C ILE A 69 -18.85 4.00 -10.01
N GLY A 70 -18.68 2.69 -10.06
CA GLY A 70 -18.80 1.90 -11.28
C GLY A 70 -20.16 2.09 -11.97
N LYS A 71 -21.26 2.06 -11.19
CA LYS A 71 -22.59 2.31 -11.71
C LYS A 71 -22.76 3.72 -12.31
N LYS A 72 -22.19 4.74 -11.68
CA LYS A 72 -22.23 6.14 -12.16
C LYS A 72 -21.44 6.32 -13.46
N HIS A 73 -20.37 5.55 -13.64
CA HIS A 73 -19.43 5.67 -14.76
C HIS A 73 -19.46 4.44 -15.70
N LYS A 74 -20.59 3.75 -15.78
CA LYS A 74 -20.79 2.51 -16.54
C LYS A 74 -20.45 2.61 -18.04
N ASP A 75 -20.45 3.82 -18.60
CA ASP A 75 -20.14 4.09 -20.00
C ASP A 75 -18.65 4.43 -20.24
N GLU A 76 -17.83 4.31 -19.22
CA GLU A 76 -16.38 4.53 -19.24
C GLU A 76 -15.66 3.33 -18.66
N LYS A 77 -14.51 2.97 -19.23
CA LYS A 77 -13.61 1.98 -18.62
C LYS A 77 -12.86 2.64 -17.46
N LEU A 78 -13.04 2.16 -16.25
CA LEU A 78 -12.36 2.68 -15.06
C LEU A 78 -11.09 1.88 -14.80
N VAL A 79 -9.94 2.57 -14.81
CA VAL A 79 -8.61 1.99 -14.56
C VAL A 79 -8.19 2.32 -13.15
N PHE A 80 -7.91 1.31 -12.34
CA PHE A 80 -7.45 1.51 -10.95
C PHE A 80 -6.02 2.03 -10.90
N PHE A 81 -5.81 3.02 -10.02
CA PHE A 81 -4.51 3.46 -9.53
C PHE A 81 -4.53 3.41 -8.00
N VAL A 82 -3.66 2.57 -7.43
CA VAL A 82 -3.64 2.29 -5.99
C VAL A 82 -2.26 2.60 -5.42
N PRO A 83 -1.99 3.85 -5.03
CA PRO A 83 -0.65 4.31 -4.63
C PRO A 83 -0.20 3.88 -3.24
N THR A 84 -1.08 3.24 -2.43
CA THR A 84 -0.76 2.84 -1.05
C THR A 84 -1.03 1.37 -0.79
N GLU A 85 -0.23 0.77 0.08
CA GLU A 85 -0.35 -0.64 0.47
C GLU A 85 -1.70 -0.94 1.15
N GLU A 86 -2.21 -0.01 1.97
CA GLU A 86 -3.50 -0.12 2.66
C GLU A 86 -4.66 -0.33 1.68
N TYR A 87 -4.77 0.55 0.68
CA TYR A 87 -5.83 0.41 -0.33
C TYR A 87 -5.59 -0.74 -1.29
N MET A 88 -4.33 -1.13 -1.53
CA MET A 88 -4.02 -2.32 -2.32
C MET A 88 -4.51 -3.58 -1.61
N SER A 89 -4.25 -3.71 -0.31
CA SER A 89 -4.75 -4.82 0.50
C SER A 89 -6.28 -4.89 0.49
N MET A 90 -6.96 -3.74 0.65
CA MET A 90 -8.42 -3.66 0.56
C MET A 90 -8.94 -4.08 -0.82
N LEU A 91 -8.28 -3.65 -1.91
CA LEU A 91 -8.68 -4.02 -3.26
C LEU A 91 -8.51 -5.53 -3.50
N LEU A 92 -7.33 -6.09 -3.19
CA LEU A 92 -7.06 -7.52 -3.39
C LEU A 92 -8.02 -8.41 -2.58
N LYS A 93 -8.31 -8.03 -1.35
CA LYS A 93 -9.26 -8.75 -0.49
C LYS A 93 -10.68 -8.78 -1.06
N ASN A 94 -11.12 -7.69 -1.69
CA ASN A 94 -12.51 -7.48 -2.10
C ASN A 94 -12.74 -7.52 -3.61
N ILE A 95 -11.74 -7.83 -4.42
CA ILE A 95 -11.81 -7.77 -5.89
C ILE A 95 -12.96 -8.60 -6.46
N ASP A 96 -13.20 -9.79 -5.89
CA ASP A 96 -14.24 -10.72 -6.33
C ASP A 96 -15.67 -10.25 -5.97
N ARG A 97 -15.80 -9.16 -5.18
CA ARG A 97 -17.07 -8.56 -4.76
C ARG A 97 -17.45 -7.33 -5.60
N LEU A 98 -16.57 -6.91 -6.51
CA LEU A 98 -16.83 -5.77 -7.39
C LEU A 98 -17.73 -6.20 -8.55
N GLU A 99 -18.81 -5.44 -8.79
CA GLU A 99 -19.87 -5.78 -9.74
C GLU A 99 -19.64 -5.21 -11.14
N PHE A 100 -18.60 -4.38 -11.33
CA PHE A 100 -18.31 -3.70 -12.58
C PHE A 100 -16.97 -4.13 -13.16
N ASP A 101 -16.85 -4.06 -14.48
CA ASP A 101 -15.62 -4.35 -15.21
C ASP A 101 -14.60 -3.22 -15.06
N PHE A 102 -13.85 -3.29 -13.96
CA PHE A 102 -12.74 -2.40 -13.71
C PHE A 102 -11.46 -2.94 -14.36
N GLU A 103 -10.66 -2.07 -14.96
CA GLU A 103 -9.30 -2.43 -15.37
C GLU A 103 -8.38 -2.36 -14.16
N ILE A 104 -7.78 -3.47 -13.82
CA ILE A 104 -6.91 -3.62 -12.65
C ILE A 104 -5.51 -3.99 -13.13
N PRO A 105 -4.63 -3.01 -13.42
CA PRO A 105 -3.29 -3.26 -14.00
C PRO A 105 -2.28 -3.71 -12.93
N TYR A 106 -2.70 -4.61 -12.05
CA TYR A 106 -1.90 -5.16 -10.96
C TYR A 106 -1.86 -6.69 -11.07
N PRO A 107 -0.90 -7.37 -10.43
CA PRO A 107 -0.90 -8.81 -10.33
C PRO A 107 -2.23 -9.34 -9.79
N ASN A 108 -2.57 -10.58 -10.15
CA ASN A 108 -3.74 -11.23 -9.59
C ASN A 108 -3.64 -11.31 -8.05
N LYS A 109 -4.77 -11.59 -7.39
CA LYS A 109 -4.89 -11.64 -5.93
C LYS A 109 -3.82 -12.50 -5.27
N GLU A 110 -3.60 -13.72 -5.75
CA GLU A 110 -2.63 -14.66 -5.19
C GLU A 110 -1.19 -14.10 -5.23
N MET A 111 -0.80 -13.51 -6.34
CA MET A 111 0.52 -12.91 -6.50
C MET A 111 0.62 -11.61 -5.69
N GLY A 112 -0.43 -10.80 -5.69
CA GLY A 112 -0.47 -9.54 -4.94
C GLY A 112 -0.32 -9.77 -3.43
N GLU A 113 -1.04 -10.73 -2.87
CA GLU A 113 -0.93 -11.11 -1.45
C GLU A 113 0.48 -11.59 -1.10
N LYS A 114 1.12 -12.38 -1.97
CA LYS A 114 2.52 -12.80 -1.78
C LYS A 114 3.53 -11.63 -1.81
N LEU A 115 3.24 -10.56 -2.55
CA LEU A 115 4.15 -9.42 -2.70
C LEU A 115 4.03 -8.39 -1.57
N ILE A 116 2.99 -8.43 -0.76
CA ILE A 116 2.81 -7.52 0.40
C ILE A 116 3.90 -7.77 1.45
N GLU A 117 4.21 -9.03 1.74
CA GLU A 117 5.29 -9.40 2.66
C GLU A 117 6.65 -9.27 1.96
N LYS A 118 7.57 -8.51 2.56
CA LYS A 118 8.91 -8.27 1.99
C LYS A 118 9.73 -9.56 1.86
N SER A 119 9.60 -10.48 2.80
CA SER A 119 10.26 -11.79 2.77
C SER A 119 9.84 -12.60 1.53
N ASN A 120 8.56 -12.60 1.17
CA ASN A 120 8.08 -13.27 -0.03
C ASN A 120 8.51 -12.54 -1.31
N PHE A 121 8.56 -11.21 -1.27
CA PHE A 121 9.09 -10.41 -2.37
C PHE A 121 10.56 -10.75 -2.64
N TYR A 122 11.42 -10.83 -1.61
CA TYR A 122 12.82 -11.21 -1.78
C TYR A 122 12.99 -12.63 -2.31
N LYS A 123 12.19 -13.61 -1.85
CA LYS A 123 12.18 -14.96 -2.43
C LYS A 123 11.83 -14.97 -3.93
N LEU A 124 10.92 -14.07 -4.35
CA LEU A 124 10.59 -13.90 -5.77
C LEU A 124 11.76 -13.31 -6.56
N LEU A 125 12.48 -12.34 -5.99
CA LEU A 125 13.67 -11.76 -6.61
C LEU A 125 14.77 -12.80 -6.79
N ASP A 126 15.04 -13.63 -5.76
CA ASP A 126 15.99 -14.74 -5.84
C ASP A 126 15.63 -15.72 -6.95
N LYS A 127 14.38 -16.14 -7.00
CA LYS A 127 13.88 -17.08 -8.04
C LYS A 127 14.09 -16.54 -9.47
N ASN A 128 14.08 -15.22 -9.63
CA ASN A 128 14.24 -14.57 -10.93
C ASN A 128 15.65 -14.01 -11.15
N ASN A 129 16.61 -14.30 -10.28
CA ASN A 129 18.01 -13.80 -10.34
C ASN A 129 18.08 -12.26 -10.40
N ILE A 130 17.16 -11.57 -9.71
CA ILE A 130 17.15 -10.11 -9.62
C ILE A 130 17.99 -9.68 -8.41
N ILE A 131 18.97 -8.82 -8.66
CA ILE A 131 19.89 -8.34 -7.62
C ILE A 131 19.15 -7.34 -6.71
N TYR A 132 19.30 -7.52 -5.38
CA TYR A 132 18.78 -6.62 -4.36
C TYR A 132 19.80 -6.49 -3.20
N PRO A 133 19.66 -5.50 -2.30
CA PRO A 133 20.55 -5.35 -1.15
C PRO A 133 20.54 -6.60 -0.27
N LYS A 134 21.72 -7.03 0.22
CA LYS A 134 21.82 -8.16 1.17
C LYS A 134 20.81 -7.95 2.30
N THR A 135 19.92 -8.92 2.50
CA THR A 135 18.82 -8.85 3.46
C THR A 135 18.78 -10.13 4.29
N GLN A 136 18.57 -9.98 5.59
CA GLN A 136 18.36 -11.07 6.52
C GLN A 136 17.02 -10.91 7.22
N LEU A 137 16.21 -11.96 7.22
CA LEU A 137 14.96 -11.99 7.98
C LEU A 137 15.26 -12.41 9.42
N ILE A 138 14.96 -11.55 10.38
CA ILE A 138 15.14 -11.80 11.81
C ILE A 138 13.78 -11.91 12.49
N ASN A 139 13.63 -12.95 13.30
CA ASN A 139 12.50 -13.21 14.19
C ASN A 139 13.00 -13.54 15.62
N LYS A 140 12.08 -13.90 16.52
CA LYS A 140 12.43 -14.23 17.91
C LYS A 140 13.41 -15.40 18.04
N ASP A 141 13.32 -16.35 17.13
CA ASP A 141 14.07 -17.64 17.25
C ASP A 141 15.49 -17.52 16.70
N ASN A 142 15.77 -16.55 15.83
CA ASN A 142 17.07 -16.36 15.20
C ASN A 142 17.72 -15.00 15.46
N LEU A 143 17.32 -14.32 16.52
CA LEU A 143 17.86 -13.00 16.88
C LEU A 143 19.37 -12.98 17.09
N ASP A 144 19.90 -14.06 17.65
CA ASP A 144 21.34 -14.21 17.90
C ASP A 144 22.15 -14.43 16.62
N ASP A 145 21.50 -14.93 15.55
CA ASP A 145 22.10 -15.15 14.23
C ASP A 145 22.21 -13.86 13.42
N LEU A 146 21.83 -12.71 13.97
CA LEU A 146 21.94 -11.43 13.28
C LEU A 146 23.38 -11.18 12.81
N GLU A 147 23.57 -11.14 11.50
CA GLU A 147 24.80 -10.69 10.88
C GLU A 147 24.85 -9.16 10.87
N PHE A 148 25.96 -8.61 11.32
CA PHE A 148 26.21 -7.17 11.27
C PHE A 148 27.51 -6.90 10.51
N ASP A 149 27.37 -6.26 9.37
CA ASP A 149 28.48 -5.92 8.47
C ASP A 149 28.38 -4.42 8.08
N GLY A 150 28.56 -3.56 9.08
CA GLY A 150 28.55 -2.12 8.88
C GLY A 150 27.17 -1.47 8.93
N ASP A 151 26.87 -0.60 7.98
CA ASP A 151 25.61 0.16 7.95
C ASP A 151 24.40 -0.74 7.63
N LEU A 152 23.54 -0.97 8.61
CA LEU A 152 22.28 -1.70 8.43
C LEU A 152 21.07 -0.78 8.47
N PHE A 153 20.00 -1.22 7.80
CA PHE A 153 18.69 -0.59 7.87
C PHE A 153 17.61 -1.62 8.23
N LEU A 154 17.08 -1.50 9.45
CA LEU A 154 16.05 -2.39 9.97
C LEU A 154 14.67 -1.91 9.54
N LYS A 155 13.86 -2.80 8.97
CA LYS A 155 12.46 -2.56 8.57
C LYS A 155 11.57 -3.71 9.02
N ALA A 156 10.32 -3.42 9.35
CA ALA A 156 9.32 -4.44 9.53
C ALA A 156 9.04 -5.20 8.22
N ASP A 157 8.84 -6.50 8.30
CA ASP A 157 8.41 -7.34 7.18
C ASP A 157 6.95 -7.00 6.82
N ASP A 158 6.05 -7.10 7.80
CA ASP A 158 4.68 -6.56 7.73
C ASP A 158 4.61 -5.18 8.42
N TYR A 159 4.47 -4.13 7.62
CA TYR A 159 4.38 -2.78 8.16
C TYR A 159 3.03 -2.49 8.81
N SER A 160 1.95 -3.14 8.38
CA SER A 160 0.62 -2.96 8.96
C SER A 160 0.59 -3.48 10.39
N GLN A 161 1.09 -4.71 10.63
CA GLN A 161 1.24 -5.26 11.98
C GLN A 161 2.14 -4.36 12.85
N PHE A 162 3.24 -3.87 12.29
CA PHE A 162 4.16 -2.99 13.00
C PHE A 162 3.51 -1.66 13.44
N LEU A 163 2.60 -1.11 12.65
CA LEU A 163 1.89 0.13 12.98
C LEU A 163 1.01 0.00 14.24
N ASP A 164 0.49 -1.19 14.53
CA ASP A 164 -0.38 -1.44 15.68
C ASP A 164 0.39 -1.57 17.00
N LEU A 165 1.73 -1.70 16.96
CA LEU A 165 2.56 -1.83 18.15
C LEU A 165 2.64 -0.51 18.93
N ASP A 166 2.61 -0.60 20.26
CA ASP A 166 2.86 0.55 21.16
C ASP A 166 4.35 0.71 21.43
N LEU A 167 5.07 1.38 20.54
CA LEU A 167 6.50 1.66 20.61
C LEU A 167 6.75 3.15 20.83
N LYS A 168 7.62 3.50 21.81
CA LYS A 168 7.94 4.89 22.15
C LYS A 168 8.60 5.66 20.99
N ASN A 169 9.48 5.01 20.23
CA ASN A 169 10.26 5.61 19.14
C ASN A 169 9.95 4.92 17.80
N LYS A 170 8.67 4.73 17.48
CA LYS A 170 8.23 4.08 16.25
C LYS A 170 8.70 4.86 15.02
N LYS A 171 9.42 4.19 14.13
CA LYS A 171 9.89 4.72 12.84
C LYS A 171 9.57 3.72 11.74
N LYS A 172 9.35 4.19 10.53
CA LYS A 172 9.18 3.31 9.36
C LYS A 172 10.41 2.43 9.07
N GLY A 173 11.56 2.81 9.60
CA GLY A 173 12.80 2.04 9.55
C GLY A 173 13.86 2.70 10.42
N TYR A 174 14.83 1.89 10.85
CA TYR A 174 15.89 2.30 11.76
C TYR A 174 17.24 2.15 11.07
N LYS A 175 18.01 3.23 11.03
CA LYS A 175 19.42 3.15 10.64
C LYS A 175 20.21 2.66 11.85
N ILE A 176 20.88 1.52 11.72
CA ILE A 176 21.57 0.81 12.79
C ILE A 176 23.07 1.08 12.70
N LYS A 177 23.70 1.38 13.84
CA LYS A 177 25.13 1.68 13.93
C LYS A 177 25.93 0.57 14.62
N SER A 178 25.29 -0.36 15.30
CA SER A 178 25.95 -1.48 15.96
C SER A 178 25.02 -2.70 16.08
N LYS A 179 25.60 -3.91 16.15
CA LYS A 179 24.83 -5.14 16.39
C LYS A 179 23.98 -5.04 17.65
N GLN A 180 24.53 -4.48 18.74
CA GLN A 180 23.81 -4.33 20.01
C GLN A 180 22.60 -3.43 19.88
N GLU A 181 22.70 -2.28 19.18
CA GLU A 181 21.57 -1.40 18.90
C GLU A 181 20.45 -2.12 18.13
N ALA A 182 20.81 -2.96 17.12
CA ALA A 182 19.83 -3.75 16.41
C ALA A 182 19.11 -4.74 17.32
N ILE A 183 19.84 -5.46 18.15
CA ILE A 183 19.29 -6.44 19.09
C ILE A 183 18.34 -5.77 20.09
N ASP A 184 18.72 -4.61 20.63
CA ASP A 184 17.90 -3.89 21.62
C ASP A 184 16.57 -3.42 21.01
N ILE A 185 16.61 -2.87 19.78
CA ILE A 185 15.41 -2.46 19.05
C ILE A 185 14.52 -3.68 18.71
N LEU A 186 15.11 -4.77 18.22
CA LEU A 186 14.38 -5.98 17.86
C LEU A 186 13.71 -6.63 19.07
N LYS A 187 14.41 -6.67 20.24
CA LYS A 187 13.81 -7.17 21.49
C LYS A 187 12.59 -6.34 21.89
N GLU A 188 12.70 -5.01 21.88
CA GLU A 188 11.55 -4.14 22.19
C GLU A 188 10.37 -4.42 21.25
N ILE A 189 10.63 -4.54 19.95
CA ILE A 189 9.60 -4.82 18.93
C ILE A 189 8.93 -6.18 19.19
N PHE A 190 9.72 -7.22 19.44
CA PHE A 190 9.21 -8.57 19.68
C PHE A 190 8.47 -8.69 21.03
N GLU A 191 8.91 -8.00 22.07
CA GLU A 191 8.22 -7.93 23.38
C GLU A 191 6.84 -7.26 23.26
N LYS A 192 6.68 -6.34 22.30
CA LYS A 192 5.40 -5.67 22.00
C LYS A 192 4.47 -6.45 21.10
N GLY A 193 4.87 -7.66 20.66
CA GLY A 193 3.97 -8.58 19.97
C GLY A 193 4.14 -8.66 18.46
N TYR A 194 5.24 -8.17 17.93
CA TYR A 194 5.57 -8.37 16.50
C TYR A 194 5.91 -9.82 16.20
#